data_e5c75da1075370f22a862ab6a9db0066
#
_entry.id   e5c75da1075370f22a862ab6a9db0066
#
_cell.length_a   1.000
_cell.length_b   1.000
_cell.length_c   1.000
_cell.angle_alpha   90.00
_cell.angle_beta   90.00
_cell.angle_gamma   90.00
#
_symmetry.space_group_name_H-M   'P 1'
#
loop_
_entity.id
_entity.type
_entity.pdbx_description
1 polymer ?
#
loop_
_entity_poly.entity_id
_entity_poly.type
_entity_poly.pdbx_seq_one_letter_code
_entity_poly.pdbx_strand_id
1 'polypeptide(L)'
;MEVKELGHIVLYVRNLERSVRFYRDVLGWRQILPDGDKGRDVLPVPVAAFAAPSGRTHHELLLIEVGEDAAALPRGRRVGLYHFGLKVGDSDDELREAVRTLQEAGVPILGASDHTVTHSVYIADPDGNEIELYIDVPGVNWREDPTLIASPIKPLRL
;
A
#
# COMPACT_ATOMS: atom_id res chain seq x y z
N MET A 1 21.53 -6.05 -18.08
CA MET A 1 20.87 -5.10 -17.14
C MET A 1 20.40 -5.91 -15.95
N GLU A 2 20.50 -5.37 -14.75
CA GLU A 2 20.07 -6.01 -13.49
C GLU A 2 19.18 -5.05 -12.71
N VAL A 3 17.98 -5.50 -12.37
CA VAL A 3 17.08 -4.74 -11.48
C VAL A 3 17.61 -4.83 -10.04
N LYS A 4 17.87 -3.72 -9.40
CA LYS A 4 18.42 -3.68 -8.04
C LYS A 4 17.33 -3.72 -6.97
N GLU A 5 16.20 -3.04 -7.19
CA GLU A 5 15.07 -2.99 -6.26
C GLU A 5 13.81 -2.43 -6.96
N LEU A 6 12.66 -2.60 -6.33
CA LEU A 6 11.45 -1.84 -6.64
C LEU A 6 11.56 -0.48 -5.96
N GLY A 7 11.72 0.60 -6.73
CA GLY A 7 11.91 1.95 -6.20
C GLY A 7 10.60 2.59 -5.74
N HIS A 8 9.61 2.69 -6.62
CA HIS A 8 8.35 3.36 -6.35
C HIS A 8 7.19 2.86 -7.21
N ILE A 9 5.99 3.18 -6.78
CA ILE A 9 4.73 3.00 -7.52
C ILE A 9 4.14 4.39 -7.79
N VAL A 10 3.56 4.58 -8.98
CA VAL A 10 2.82 5.79 -9.34
C VAL A 10 1.37 5.41 -9.59
N LEU A 11 0.44 6.09 -8.93
CA LEU A 11 -0.99 5.88 -9.08
C LEU A 11 -1.66 7.13 -9.63
N TYR A 12 -2.53 6.96 -10.60
CA TYR A 12 -3.53 7.94 -10.94
C TYR A 12 -4.68 7.89 -9.92
N VAL A 13 -5.06 9.04 -9.39
CA VAL A 13 -6.16 9.18 -8.44
C VAL A 13 -7.17 10.21 -8.95
N ARG A 14 -8.46 10.01 -8.70
CA ARG A 14 -9.47 10.97 -9.13
C ARG A 14 -9.41 12.28 -8.36
N ASN A 15 -9.17 12.19 -7.05
CA ASN A 15 -9.13 13.33 -6.15
C ASN A 15 -7.93 13.23 -5.23
N LEU A 16 -6.96 14.11 -5.45
CA LEU A 16 -5.69 14.07 -4.71
C LEU A 16 -5.88 14.27 -3.21
N GLU A 17 -6.73 15.22 -2.81
CA GLU A 17 -6.94 15.52 -1.39
C GLU A 17 -7.54 14.32 -0.63
N ARG A 18 -8.52 13.64 -1.24
CA ARG A 18 -9.13 12.41 -0.70
C ARG A 18 -8.08 11.30 -0.53
N SER A 19 -7.27 11.09 -1.57
CA SER A 19 -6.23 10.06 -1.54
C SER A 19 -5.09 10.40 -0.58
N VAL A 20 -4.67 11.67 -0.51
CA VAL A 20 -3.68 12.13 0.48
C VAL A 20 -4.17 11.87 1.90
N ARG A 21 -5.43 12.19 2.24
CA ARG A 21 -5.99 11.87 3.57
C ARG A 21 -5.92 10.38 3.87
N PHE A 22 -6.26 9.53 2.90
CA PHE A 22 -6.19 8.08 3.08
C PHE A 22 -4.76 7.60 3.35
N TYR A 23 -3.81 7.93 2.48
CA TYR A 23 -2.44 7.44 2.60
C TYR A 23 -1.68 8.06 3.79
N ARG A 24 -1.90 9.34 4.09
CA ARG A 24 -1.24 10.03 5.20
C ARG A 24 -1.92 9.78 6.55
N ASP A 25 -3.24 10.01 6.62
CA ASP A 25 -3.94 10.09 7.91
C ASP A 25 -4.45 8.72 8.37
N VAL A 26 -4.79 7.81 7.44
CA VAL A 26 -5.24 6.46 7.76
C VAL A 26 -4.07 5.48 7.78
N LEU A 27 -3.26 5.44 6.71
CA LEU A 27 -2.14 4.50 6.62
C LEU A 27 -0.85 5.01 7.29
N GLY A 28 -0.82 6.25 7.77
CA GLY A 28 0.34 6.82 8.47
C GLY A 28 1.57 7.06 7.60
N TRP A 29 1.42 7.10 6.28
CA TRP A 29 2.55 7.25 5.38
C TRP A 29 3.03 8.72 5.34
N ARG A 30 4.32 8.93 5.46
CA ARG A 30 4.88 10.28 5.51
C ARG A 30 4.81 10.96 4.14
N GLN A 31 3.99 12.00 4.03
CA GLN A 31 3.96 12.87 2.86
C GLN A 31 5.25 13.70 2.80
N ILE A 32 5.89 13.75 1.64
CA ILE A 32 7.12 14.50 1.37
C ILE A 32 6.92 15.59 0.31
N LEU A 33 5.86 15.49 -0.52
CA LEU A 33 5.45 16.52 -1.46
C LEU A 33 3.90 16.61 -1.51
N PRO A 34 3.34 17.82 -1.65
CA PRO A 34 4.02 19.11 -1.48
C PRO A 34 4.51 19.32 -0.04
N ASP A 35 5.63 20.02 0.13
CA ASP A 35 6.15 20.47 1.41
C ASP A 35 5.90 22.00 1.51
N GLY A 36 4.82 22.38 2.18
CA GLY A 36 4.31 23.75 2.14
C GLY A 36 3.97 24.15 0.70
N ASP A 37 4.58 25.23 0.20
CA ASP A 37 4.42 25.67 -1.19
C ASP A 37 5.38 24.98 -2.17
N LYS A 38 6.37 24.25 -1.66
CA LYS A 38 7.30 23.51 -2.53
C LYS A 38 6.60 22.31 -3.16
N GLY A 39 6.75 22.17 -4.46
CA GLY A 39 6.23 21.02 -5.20
C GLY A 39 4.76 21.13 -5.62
N ARG A 40 4.06 22.24 -5.32
CA ARG A 40 2.65 22.41 -5.76
C ARG A 40 2.51 22.58 -7.27
N ASP A 41 3.42 23.31 -7.90
CA ASP A 41 3.35 23.66 -9.32
C ASP A 41 4.48 23.00 -10.15
N VAL A 42 5.03 21.88 -9.65
CA VAL A 42 6.13 21.20 -10.36
C VAL A 42 5.65 20.47 -11.61
N LEU A 43 4.41 19.97 -11.58
CA LEU A 43 3.76 19.33 -12.71
C LEU A 43 2.48 20.10 -13.10
N PRO A 44 2.02 19.96 -14.35
CA PRO A 44 0.81 20.64 -14.81
C PRO A 44 -0.49 20.10 -14.17
N VAL A 45 -0.38 19.11 -13.30
CA VAL A 45 -1.47 18.48 -12.55
C VAL A 45 -1.07 18.33 -11.09
N PRO A 46 -2.05 18.32 -10.14
CA PRO A 46 -1.75 18.12 -8.73
C PRO A 46 -1.13 16.75 -8.45
N VAL A 47 -0.10 16.75 -7.62
CA VAL A 47 0.63 15.52 -7.22
C VAL A 47 0.93 15.50 -5.73
N ALA A 48 1.09 14.30 -5.18
CA ALA A 48 1.61 14.07 -3.83
C ALA A 48 2.59 12.90 -3.83
N ALA A 49 3.67 13.01 -3.07
CA ALA A 49 4.65 11.95 -2.90
C ALA A 49 4.80 11.57 -1.43
N PHE A 50 5.05 10.29 -1.21
CA PHE A 50 5.17 9.68 0.11
C PHE A 50 6.45 8.84 0.19
N ALA A 51 7.06 8.82 1.37
CA ALA A 51 8.23 8.02 1.67
C ALA A 51 8.06 7.23 2.96
N ALA A 52 8.57 6.00 2.96
CA ALA A 52 8.65 5.18 4.16
C ALA A 52 9.75 5.68 5.12
N PRO A 53 9.63 5.40 6.42
CA PRO A 53 10.66 5.77 7.41
C PRO A 53 12.03 5.17 7.13
N SER A 54 12.09 4.07 6.38
CA SER A 54 13.34 3.39 6.02
C SER A 54 14.33 4.29 5.27
N GLY A 55 13.83 5.29 4.52
CA GLY A 55 14.65 6.15 3.68
C GLY A 55 15.40 5.39 2.56
N ARG A 56 14.94 4.20 2.20
CA ARG A 56 15.59 3.33 1.22
C ARG A 56 15.61 3.95 -0.17
N THR A 57 14.56 4.68 -0.52
CA THR A 57 14.42 5.40 -1.80
C THR A 57 13.93 6.82 -1.55
N HIS A 58 14.03 7.70 -2.56
CA HIS A 58 13.56 9.09 -2.46
C HIS A 58 12.03 9.20 -2.26
N HIS A 59 11.23 8.28 -2.76
CA HIS A 59 9.81 8.11 -2.48
C HIS A 59 9.39 6.69 -2.89
N GLU A 60 8.41 6.13 -2.22
CA GLU A 60 7.83 4.83 -2.55
C GLU A 60 6.50 4.97 -3.29
N LEU A 61 5.76 6.05 -3.04
CA LEU A 61 4.47 6.30 -3.69
C LEU A 61 4.40 7.73 -4.24
N LEU A 62 3.93 7.85 -5.49
CA LEU A 62 3.52 9.11 -6.09
C LEU A 62 2.06 9.03 -6.52
N LEU A 63 1.26 10.01 -6.15
CA LEU A 63 -0.11 10.18 -6.60
C LEU A 63 -0.19 11.32 -7.62
N ILE A 64 -0.93 11.10 -8.71
CA ILE A 64 -1.17 12.10 -9.75
C ILE A 64 -2.68 12.21 -9.95
N GLU A 65 -3.24 13.43 -9.78
CA GLU A 65 -4.66 13.67 -9.99
C GLU A 65 -5.01 13.62 -11.47
N VAL A 66 -6.06 12.88 -11.80
CA VAL A 66 -6.61 12.78 -13.16
C VAL A 66 -8.06 13.26 -13.26
N GLY A 67 -8.69 13.63 -12.15
CA GLY A 67 -10.06 14.15 -12.08
C GLY A 67 -11.13 13.07 -11.91
N GLU A 68 -12.31 13.51 -11.48
CA GLU A 68 -13.44 12.60 -11.15
C GLU A 68 -14.01 11.87 -12.37
N ASP A 69 -13.84 12.40 -13.57
CA ASP A 69 -14.32 11.80 -14.83
C ASP A 69 -13.39 10.69 -15.37
N ALA A 70 -12.26 10.45 -14.71
CA ALA A 70 -11.34 9.40 -15.14
C ALA A 70 -12.00 8.01 -15.11
N ALA A 71 -11.61 7.15 -16.06
CA ALA A 71 -12.11 5.79 -16.13
C ALA A 71 -11.87 5.01 -14.83
N ALA A 72 -12.85 4.25 -14.39
CA ALA A 72 -12.72 3.39 -13.23
C ALA A 72 -11.78 2.21 -13.51
N LEU A 73 -11.17 1.68 -12.46
CA LEU A 73 -10.44 0.41 -12.55
C LEU A 73 -11.41 -0.69 -13.05
N PRO A 74 -11.02 -1.49 -14.06
CA PRO A 74 -11.82 -2.61 -14.51
C PRO A 74 -12.04 -3.62 -13.38
N ARG A 75 -13.26 -4.16 -13.29
CA ARG A 75 -13.59 -5.19 -12.30
C ARG A 75 -13.08 -6.56 -12.75
N GLY A 76 -12.82 -7.44 -11.78
CA GLY A 76 -12.44 -8.83 -12.00
C GLY A 76 -10.98 -9.01 -12.42
N ARG A 77 -10.67 -10.20 -12.92
CA ARG A 77 -9.30 -10.55 -13.34
C ARG A 77 -8.93 -9.76 -14.60
N ARG A 78 -7.82 -9.05 -14.55
CA ARG A 78 -7.30 -8.24 -15.65
C ARG A 78 -5.78 -8.28 -15.71
N VAL A 79 -5.22 -7.98 -16.84
CA VAL A 79 -3.78 -7.72 -16.96
C VAL A 79 -3.46 -6.38 -16.30
N GLY A 80 -2.37 -6.31 -15.56
CA GLY A 80 -1.91 -5.12 -14.87
C GLY A 80 -1.65 -5.36 -13.39
N LEU A 81 -1.48 -4.29 -12.63
CA LEU A 81 -1.30 -4.38 -11.19
C LEU A 81 -2.56 -4.96 -10.54
N TYR A 82 -2.38 -6.04 -9.80
CA TYR A 82 -3.46 -6.63 -8.99
C TYR A 82 -3.54 -5.89 -7.65
N HIS A 83 -2.51 -5.96 -6.83
CA HIS A 83 -2.33 -5.20 -5.59
C HIS A 83 -0.86 -4.85 -5.38
N PHE A 84 -0.59 -4.06 -4.37
CA PHE A 84 0.77 -3.85 -3.84
C PHE A 84 0.78 -4.03 -2.33
N GLY A 85 1.88 -4.59 -1.82
CA GLY A 85 2.05 -4.89 -0.41
C GLY A 85 2.76 -3.79 0.35
N LEU A 86 2.23 -3.46 1.54
CA LEU A 86 2.82 -2.54 2.50
C LEU A 86 3.09 -3.29 3.80
N LYS A 87 4.35 -3.35 4.21
CA LYS A 87 4.72 -3.92 5.50
C LYS A 87 4.35 -2.94 6.61
N VAL A 88 3.54 -3.40 7.57
CA VAL A 88 3.03 -2.58 8.69
C VAL A 88 3.61 -2.97 10.03
N GLY A 89 4.38 -4.05 10.10
CA GLY A 89 5.01 -4.51 11.33
C GLY A 89 5.74 -5.84 11.17
N ASP A 90 6.16 -6.41 12.30
CA ASP A 90 6.87 -7.69 12.41
C ASP A 90 6.18 -8.65 13.40
N SER A 91 4.93 -8.37 13.76
CA SER A 91 4.14 -9.18 14.69
C SER A 91 2.64 -9.11 14.41
N ASP A 92 1.91 -10.15 14.83
CA ASP A 92 0.44 -10.17 14.72
C ASP A 92 -0.22 -9.07 15.55
N ASP A 93 0.39 -8.62 16.64
CA ASP A 93 -0.15 -7.51 17.44
C ASP A 93 -0.11 -6.20 16.67
N GLU A 94 0.94 -5.94 15.89
CA GLU A 94 1.03 -4.77 15.02
C GLU A 94 0.00 -4.87 13.87
N LEU A 95 -0.22 -6.07 13.32
CA LEU A 95 -1.26 -6.26 12.31
C LEU A 95 -2.68 -6.05 12.90
N ARG A 96 -2.93 -6.50 14.14
CA ARG A 96 -4.19 -6.21 14.84
C ARG A 96 -4.38 -4.72 15.11
N GLU A 97 -3.31 -3.99 15.44
CA GLU A 97 -3.35 -2.54 15.59
C GLU A 97 -3.69 -1.85 14.27
N ALA A 98 -3.08 -2.27 13.17
CA ALA A 98 -3.42 -1.78 11.83
C ALA A 98 -4.91 -2.02 11.51
N VAL A 99 -5.44 -3.21 11.82
CA VAL A 99 -6.87 -3.53 11.65
C VAL A 99 -7.75 -2.60 12.50
N ARG A 100 -7.40 -2.32 13.76
CA ARG A 100 -8.15 -1.37 14.59
C ARG A 100 -8.18 0.03 13.99
N THR A 101 -7.02 0.52 13.56
CA THR A 101 -6.91 1.83 12.88
C THR A 101 -7.81 1.92 11.65
N LEU A 102 -7.84 0.87 10.82
CA LEU A 102 -8.71 0.81 9.65
C LEU A 102 -10.19 0.83 10.04
N GLN A 103 -10.58 0.06 11.06
CA GLN A 103 -11.96 0.01 11.56
C GLN A 103 -12.42 1.36 12.11
N GLU A 104 -11.57 2.04 12.88
CA GLU A 104 -11.83 3.39 13.40
C GLU A 104 -11.97 4.43 12.28
N ALA A 105 -11.18 4.28 11.22
CA ALA A 105 -11.27 5.11 10.02
C ALA A 105 -12.43 4.73 9.07
N GLY A 106 -13.19 3.66 9.39
CA GLY A 106 -14.29 3.18 8.55
C GLY A 106 -13.84 2.52 7.24
N VAL A 107 -12.59 2.04 7.16
CA VAL A 107 -12.05 1.36 5.98
C VAL A 107 -12.40 -0.14 6.04
N PRO A 108 -13.15 -0.67 5.05
CA PRO A 108 -13.53 -2.08 5.03
C PRO A 108 -12.33 -3.01 4.82
N ILE A 109 -12.26 -4.10 5.60
CA ILE A 109 -11.36 -5.21 5.33
C ILE A 109 -12.00 -6.10 4.26
N LEU A 110 -11.31 -6.29 3.13
CA LEU A 110 -11.77 -7.09 2.00
C LEU A 110 -11.47 -8.58 2.18
N GLY A 111 -10.43 -8.90 2.94
CA GLY A 111 -9.99 -10.26 3.21
C GLY A 111 -8.82 -10.32 4.17
N ALA A 112 -8.52 -11.52 4.66
CA ALA A 112 -7.34 -11.80 5.47
C ALA A 112 -6.78 -13.18 5.12
N SER A 113 -5.46 -13.32 5.05
CA SER A 113 -4.78 -14.54 4.63
C SER A 113 -3.49 -14.79 5.41
N ASP A 114 -3.25 -16.06 5.75
CA ASP A 114 -1.95 -16.58 6.16
C ASP A 114 -1.26 -17.18 4.93
N HIS A 115 -0.17 -16.56 4.51
CA HIS A 115 0.69 -16.98 3.40
C HIS A 115 1.92 -17.77 3.87
N THR A 116 1.94 -18.21 5.12
CA THR A 116 3.08 -18.87 5.76
C THR A 116 4.23 -17.90 6.05
N VAL A 117 4.69 -17.13 5.06
CA VAL A 117 5.77 -16.13 5.20
C VAL A 117 5.25 -14.79 5.69
N THR A 118 3.97 -14.48 5.43
CA THR A 118 3.29 -13.26 5.86
C THR A 118 1.91 -13.54 6.40
N HIS A 119 1.46 -12.73 7.38
CA HIS A 119 0.06 -12.57 7.71
C HIS A 119 -0.43 -11.25 7.14
N SER A 120 -1.55 -11.28 6.43
CA SER A 120 -1.98 -10.18 5.58
C SER A 120 -3.46 -9.86 5.74
N VAL A 121 -3.81 -8.57 5.63
CA VAL A 121 -5.18 -8.08 5.41
C VAL A 121 -5.23 -7.26 4.14
N TYR A 122 -6.36 -7.30 3.45
CA TYR A 122 -6.57 -6.61 2.18
C TYR A 122 -7.59 -5.51 2.34
N ILE A 123 -7.29 -4.35 1.78
CA ILE A 123 -8.16 -3.17 1.75
C ILE A 123 -8.16 -2.57 0.34
N ALA A 124 -8.99 -1.56 0.12
CA ALA A 124 -8.91 -0.74 -1.09
C ALA A 124 -8.67 0.73 -0.74
N ASP A 125 -7.92 1.41 -1.59
CA ASP A 125 -7.82 2.87 -1.53
C ASP A 125 -9.12 3.53 -2.04
N PRO A 126 -9.26 4.88 -1.96
CA PRO A 126 -10.46 5.58 -2.40
C PRO A 126 -10.84 5.40 -3.88
N ASP A 127 -9.90 4.99 -4.73
CA ASP A 127 -10.11 4.74 -6.16
C ASP A 127 -10.23 3.25 -6.51
N GLY A 128 -10.14 2.37 -5.49
CA GLY A 128 -10.32 0.93 -5.63
C GLY A 128 -9.03 0.16 -5.93
N ASN A 129 -7.85 0.76 -5.78
CA ASN A 129 -6.60 0.02 -5.82
C ASN A 129 -6.53 -0.89 -4.59
N GLU A 130 -6.33 -2.20 -4.81
CA GLU A 130 -6.18 -3.15 -3.72
C GLU A 130 -4.80 -3.03 -3.08
N ILE A 131 -4.78 -3.01 -1.75
CA ILE A 131 -3.57 -2.91 -0.93
C ILE A 131 -3.55 -4.08 0.04
N GLU A 132 -2.42 -4.78 0.07
CA GLU A 132 -2.11 -5.78 1.08
C GLU A 132 -1.32 -5.12 2.22
N LEU A 133 -1.87 -5.11 3.43
CA LEU A 133 -1.13 -4.74 4.64
C LEU A 133 -0.64 -6.02 5.31
N TYR A 134 0.65 -6.14 5.54
CA TYR A 134 1.21 -7.40 6.02
C TYR A 134 2.31 -7.22 7.06
N ILE A 135 2.54 -8.31 7.79
CA ILE A 135 3.73 -8.53 8.62
C ILE A 135 4.48 -9.76 8.12
N ASP A 136 5.79 -9.80 8.32
CA ASP A 136 6.56 -11.04 8.18
C ASP A 136 6.29 -11.93 9.41
N VAL A 137 6.00 -13.22 9.18
CA VAL A 137 5.74 -14.16 10.28
C VAL A 137 7.02 -14.42 11.07
N PRO A 138 7.04 -14.14 12.39
CA PRO A 138 8.22 -14.36 13.21
C PRO A 138 8.72 -15.80 13.14
N GLY A 139 10.04 -15.97 13.00
CA GLY A 139 10.70 -17.28 12.96
C GLY A 139 10.64 -18.00 11.61
N VAL A 140 9.96 -17.47 10.61
CA VAL A 140 9.99 -18.00 9.24
C VAL A 140 11.15 -17.37 8.47
N ASN A 141 12.16 -18.19 8.15
CA ASN A 141 13.34 -17.70 7.42
C ASN A 141 13.18 -17.90 5.91
N TRP A 142 12.33 -17.09 5.29
CA TRP A 142 12.10 -17.11 3.87
C TRP A 142 13.35 -16.77 3.02
N ARG A 143 14.41 -16.20 3.63
CA ARG A 143 15.67 -15.94 2.93
C ARG A 143 16.46 -17.21 2.69
N GLU A 144 16.35 -18.20 3.59
CA GLU A 144 16.97 -19.52 3.40
C GLU A 144 16.15 -20.42 2.47
N ASP A 145 14.81 -20.29 2.52
CA ASP A 145 13.91 -21.03 1.63
C ASP A 145 12.89 -20.11 0.97
N PRO A 146 13.23 -19.48 -0.17
CA PRO A 146 12.32 -18.63 -0.92
C PRO A 146 11.08 -19.35 -1.47
N THR A 147 11.07 -20.69 -1.51
CA THR A 147 9.92 -21.46 -2.01
C THR A 147 8.74 -21.42 -1.07
N LEU A 148 8.94 -21.03 0.19
CA LEU A 148 7.87 -20.83 1.18
C LEU A 148 6.80 -19.82 0.72
N ILE A 149 7.13 -18.88 -0.18
CA ILE A 149 6.16 -17.96 -0.79
C ILE A 149 5.06 -18.68 -1.60
N ALA A 150 5.35 -19.90 -2.07
CA ALA A 150 4.41 -20.73 -2.80
C ALA A 150 3.60 -21.68 -1.89
N SER A 151 3.70 -21.52 -0.58
CA SER A 151 2.92 -22.33 0.39
C SER A 151 1.41 -22.11 0.20
N PRO A 152 0.58 -23.13 0.51
CA PRO A 152 -0.86 -22.97 0.43
C PRO A 152 -1.37 -21.81 1.31
N ILE A 153 -2.23 -20.99 0.74
CA ILE A 153 -2.89 -19.90 1.46
C ILE A 153 -3.91 -20.47 2.43
N LYS A 154 -3.90 -19.99 3.68
CA LYS A 154 -4.82 -20.40 4.74
C LYS A 154 -5.65 -19.20 5.22
N PRO A 155 -6.85 -19.43 5.78
CA PRO A 155 -7.58 -18.38 6.45
C PRO A 155 -6.80 -17.84 7.65
N LEU A 156 -6.64 -16.52 7.72
CA LEU A 156 -6.07 -15.85 8.89
C LEU A 156 -7.21 -15.45 9.85
N ARG A 157 -7.02 -15.74 11.14
CA ARG A 157 -7.86 -15.25 12.23
C ARG A 157 -7.01 -14.39 13.15
N LEU A 158 -7.28 -13.10 13.14
CA LEU A 158 -6.62 -12.09 13.97
C LEU A 158 -7.34 -11.89 15.30
#